data_8fe3323fcf37ba0008dfc3203831948f
#
_entry.id   8fe3323fcf37ba0008dfc3203831948f
#
_cell.length_a   1.000
_cell.length_b   1.000
_cell.length_c   1.000
_cell.angle_alpha   90.00
_cell.angle_beta   90.00
_cell.angle_gamma   90.00
#
_symmetry.space_group_name_H-M   'P 1'
#
loop_
_entity.id
_entity.type
_entity.pdbx_description
1 polymer ?
#
loop_
_entity_poly.entity_id
_entity_poly.type
_entity_poly.pdbx_seq_one_letter_code
_entity_poly.pdbx_strand_id
1 'polypeptide(L)'
;MNYFFESMKLRMVTWWQIPVICYCRPQIIHLDDEYCTLRIPLNWRTRNHVRSMYIGVFTVGADLTGGLLTLTTIHKRKRKVVLIFKDFHANFFKRAEEDVIFICRDGAAIDQAVQ
;
A
#
# COMPACT_ATOMS: atom_id res chain seq x y z
N MET A 1 -18.68 -3.56 -0.15
CA MET A 1 -17.90 -4.79 -0.35
C MET A 1 -16.88 -4.92 0.78
N ASN A 2 -16.77 -6.11 1.35
CA ASN A 2 -15.86 -6.35 2.45
C ASN A 2 -14.54 -6.94 1.95
N TYR A 3 -13.44 -6.27 2.25
CA TYR A 3 -12.10 -6.70 1.83
C TYR A 3 -11.34 -7.44 2.94
N PHE A 4 -12.07 -8.02 3.89
CA PHE A 4 -11.44 -8.73 5.01
C PHE A 4 -10.57 -9.88 4.55
N PHE A 5 -11.08 -10.72 3.63
CA PHE A 5 -10.32 -11.87 3.14
C PHE A 5 -9.12 -11.45 2.30
N GLU A 6 -9.28 -10.39 1.49
CA GLU A 6 -8.18 -9.83 0.70
C GLU A 6 -7.08 -9.29 1.60
N SER A 7 -7.45 -8.63 2.69
CA SER A 7 -6.48 -8.11 3.68
C SER A 7 -5.75 -9.25 4.39
N MET A 8 -6.46 -10.31 4.76
CA MET A 8 -5.86 -11.49 5.39
C MET A 8 -4.91 -12.19 4.43
N LYS A 9 -5.31 -12.35 3.19
CA LYS A 9 -4.47 -12.95 2.15
C LYS A 9 -3.21 -12.12 1.92
N LEU A 10 -3.36 -10.79 1.85
CA LEU A 10 -2.23 -9.88 1.72
C LEU A 10 -1.24 -10.06 2.87
N ARG A 11 -1.73 -10.14 4.11
CA ARG A 11 -0.86 -10.33 5.27
C ARG A 11 -0.14 -11.67 5.25
N MET A 12 -0.80 -12.73 4.81
CA MET A 12 -0.18 -14.04 4.71
C MET A 12 0.91 -14.08 3.65
N VAL A 13 0.64 -13.50 2.48
CA VAL A 13 1.63 -13.45 1.40
C VAL A 13 2.82 -12.58 1.79
N THR A 14 2.57 -11.41 2.37
CA THR A 14 3.64 -10.50 2.77
C THR A 14 4.43 -11.01 3.97
N TRP A 15 3.82 -11.78 4.86
CA TRP A 15 4.54 -12.43 5.94
C TRP A 15 5.71 -13.26 5.40
N TRP A 16 5.49 -13.93 4.29
CA TRP A 16 6.48 -14.81 3.68
C TRP A 16 7.45 -14.05 2.78
N GLN A 17 6.95 -13.12 1.95
CA GLN A 17 7.75 -12.44 0.94
C GLN A 17 8.31 -11.10 1.38
N ILE A 18 7.53 -10.29 2.07
CA ILE A 18 7.93 -8.95 2.53
C ILE A 18 7.40 -8.75 3.96
N PRO A 19 8.10 -9.32 4.96
CA PRO A 19 7.60 -9.30 6.35
C PRO A 19 7.31 -7.92 6.92
N VAL A 20 8.04 -6.88 6.49
CA VAL A 20 7.84 -5.53 7.00
C VAL A 20 6.43 -5.00 6.65
N ILE A 21 5.89 -5.39 5.52
CA ILE A 21 4.52 -5.03 5.14
C ILE A 21 3.52 -5.70 6.08
N CYS A 22 3.71 -7.00 6.32
CA CYS A 22 2.85 -7.73 7.24
C CYS A 22 2.90 -7.14 8.65
N TYR A 23 4.07 -6.71 9.09
CA TYR A 23 4.27 -6.14 10.42
C TYR A 23 3.43 -4.87 10.63
N CYS A 24 3.24 -4.08 9.58
CA CYS A 24 2.43 -2.86 9.65
C CYS A 24 0.93 -3.12 9.71
N ARG A 25 0.49 -4.36 9.44
CA ARG A 25 -0.92 -4.76 9.47
C ARG A 25 -1.82 -3.92 8.58
N PRO A 26 -1.49 -3.78 7.27
CA PRO A 26 -2.32 -2.98 6.37
C PRO A 26 -3.70 -3.59 6.19
N GLN A 27 -4.70 -2.73 6.03
CA GLN A 27 -6.09 -3.11 5.78
C GLN A 27 -6.52 -2.54 4.44
N ILE A 28 -6.96 -3.39 3.53
CA ILE A 28 -7.52 -2.95 2.25
C ILE A 28 -8.92 -2.42 2.51
N ILE A 29 -9.15 -1.14 2.21
CA ILE A 29 -10.48 -0.53 2.34
C ILE A 29 -11.21 -0.60 1.01
N HIS A 30 -10.50 -0.36 -0.10
CA HIS A 30 -11.07 -0.43 -1.43
C HIS A 30 -9.97 -0.76 -2.44
N LEU A 31 -10.29 -1.59 -3.42
CA LEU A 31 -9.36 -1.92 -4.51
C LEU A 31 -10.17 -2.26 -5.76
N ASP A 32 -10.04 -1.43 -6.80
CA ASP A 32 -10.61 -1.70 -8.11
C ASP A 32 -9.64 -1.24 -9.21
N ASP A 33 -10.11 -1.10 -10.43
CA ASP A 33 -9.25 -0.70 -11.56
C ASP A 33 -8.84 0.76 -11.52
N GLU A 34 -9.55 1.59 -10.77
CA GLU A 34 -9.36 3.04 -10.77
C GLU A 34 -8.54 3.52 -9.60
N TYR A 35 -8.76 2.95 -8.42
CA TYR A 35 -8.05 3.40 -7.23
C TYR A 35 -7.93 2.31 -6.18
N CYS A 36 -6.97 2.51 -5.28
CA CYS A 36 -6.73 1.65 -4.14
C CYS A 36 -6.69 2.51 -2.88
N THR A 37 -7.37 2.07 -1.84
CA THR A 37 -7.36 2.71 -0.53
C THR A 37 -6.97 1.71 0.53
N LEU A 38 -5.93 2.04 1.29
CA LEU A 38 -5.44 1.23 2.39
C LEU A 38 -5.45 2.03 3.68
N ARG A 39 -5.57 1.33 4.79
CA ARG A 39 -5.41 1.90 6.12
C ARG A 39 -4.30 1.17 6.86
N ILE A 40 -3.40 1.92 7.48
CA ILE A 40 -2.41 1.37 8.40
C ILE A 40 -2.68 1.95 9.79
N PRO A 41 -2.99 1.09 10.78
CA PRO A 41 -3.25 1.58 12.14
C PRO A 41 -1.99 2.18 12.78
N LEU A 42 -2.18 3.24 13.54
CA LEU A 42 -1.12 3.81 14.35
C LEU A 42 -1.09 3.11 15.71
N ASN A 43 -0.02 2.38 15.99
CA ASN A 43 0.15 1.64 17.22
C ASN A 43 1.65 1.48 17.52
N TRP A 44 1.98 0.65 18.51
CA TRP A 44 3.39 0.48 18.91
C TRP A 44 4.28 -0.06 17.79
N ARG A 45 3.71 -0.74 16.79
CA ARG A 45 4.50 -1.27 15.65
C ARG A 45 4.80 -0.21 14.59
N THR A 46 3.99 0.84 14.52
CA THR A 46 4.05 1.81 13.41
C THR A 46 4.39 3.23 13.86
N ARG A 47 4.45 3.47 15.15
CA ARG A 47 4.77 4.81 15.67
C ARG A 47 6.27 5.01 15.84
N ASN A 48 6.68 6.28 15.81
CA ASN A 48 8.05 6.67 16.11
C ASN A 48 8.18 7.07 17.60
N HIS A 49 9.34 7.62 17.96
CA HIS A 49 9.65 8.01 19.35
C HIS A 49 8.81 9.19 19.87
N VAL A 50 8.13 9.93 18.99
CA VAL A 50 7.23 11.02 19.38
C VAL A 50 5.76 10.67 19.10
N ARG A 51 5.45 9.38 19.02
CA ARG A 51 4.10 8.83 18.90
C ARG A 51 3.36 9.27 17.63
N SER A 52 4.11 9.55 16.58
CA SER A 52 3.56 9.79 15.24
C SER A 52 3.92 8.62 14.35
N MET A 53 3.26 8.48 13.21
CA MET A 53 3.60 7.39 12.30
C MET A 53 5.04 7.56 11.81
N TYR A 54 5.81 6.48 11.91
CA TYR A 54 7.19 6.44 11.46
C TYR A 54 7.29 6.60 9.94
N ILE A 55 8.30 7.34 9.48
CA ILE A 55 8.50 7.62 8.06
C ILE A 55 8.61 6.35 7.21
N GLY A 56 9.24 5.30 7.76
CA GLY A 56 9.33 4.01 7.06
C GLY A 56 7.98 3.38 6.80
N VAL A 57 7.02 3.58 7.71
CA VAL A 57 5.66 3.08 7.55
C VAL A 57 4.91 3.85 6.46
N PHE A 58 5.13 5.16 6.35
CA PHE A 58 4.60 5.95 5.23
C PHE A 58 5.10 5.39 3.90
N THR A 59 6.37 5.05 3.84
CA THR A 59 6.97 4.47 2.63
C THR A 59 6.33 3.13 2.31
N VAL A 60 6.13 2.28 3.32
CA VAL A 60 5.45 0.99 3.15
C VAL A 60 4.03 1.19 2.62
N GLY A 61 3.27 2.11 3.22
CA GLY A 61 1.90 2.38 2.80
C GLY A 61 1.81 2.90 1.37
N ALA A 62 2.69 3.84 1.01
CA ALA A 62 2.72 4.39 -0.33
C ALA A 62 3.11 3.33 -1.36
N ASP A 63 4.15 2.55 -1.06
CA ASP A 63 4.60 1.44 -1.90
C ASP A 63 3.47 0.44 -2.13
N LEU A 64 2.85 0.00 -1.05
CA LEU A 64 1.83 -1.03 -1.10
C LEU A 64 0.58 -0.56 -1.84
N THR A 65 0.14 0.68 -1.60
CA THR A 65 -1.08 1.22 -2.22
C THR A 65 -0.93 1.32 -3.74
N GLY A 66 0.15 1.92 -4.21
CA GLY A 66 0.44 2.01 -5.64
C GLY A 66 0.81 0.66 -6.22
N GLY A 67 1.55 -0.15 -5.46
CA GLY A 67 1.96 -1.48 -5.88
C GLY A 67 0.81 -2.44 -6.07
N LEU A 68 -0.15 -2.47 -5.16
CA LEU A 68 -1.34 -3.33 -5.29
C LEU A 68 -2.15 -2.97 -6.53
N LEU A 69 -2.36 -1.68 -6.75
CA LEU A 69 -3.10 -1.22 -7.93
C LEU A 69 -2.37 -1.65 -9.21
N THR A 70 -1.05 -1.49 -9.24
CA THR A 70 -0.23 -1.88 -10.39
C THR A 70 -0.24 -3.38 -10.61
N LEU A 71 -0.06 -4.17 -9.55
CA LEU A 71 -0.05 -5.63 -9.65
C LEU A 71 -1.41 -6.17 -10.10
N THR A 72 -2.50 -5.59 -9.61
CA THR A 72 -3.85 -5.95 -10.04
C THR A 72 -4.02 -5.71 -11.54
N THR A 73 -3.53 -4.58 -12.04
CA THR A 73 -3.60 -4.24 -13.45
C THR A 73 -2.73 -5.18 -14.30
N ILE A 74 -1.51 -5.48 -13.85
CA ILE A 74 -0.61 -6.41 -14.53
C ILE A 74 -1.27 -7.79 -14.65
N HIS A 75 -1.84 -8.28 -13.56
CA HIS A 75 -2.52 -9.57 -13.52
C HIS A 75 -3.74 -9.60 -14.45
N LYS A 76 -4.55 -8.56 -14.40
CA LYS A 76 -5.74 -8.44 -15.25
C LYS A 76 -5.39 -8.46 -16.74
N ARG A 77 -4.30 -7.80 -17.10
CA ARG A 77 -3.83 -7.73 -18.49
C ARG A 77 -2.97 -8.92 -18.90
N LYS A 78 -2.69 -9.84 -17.99
CA LYS A 78 -1.88 -11.04 -18.21
C LYS A 78 -0.50 -10.70 -18.78
N ARG A 79 0.09 -9.61 -18.33
CA ARG A 79 1.43 -9.18 -18.71
C ARG A 79 2.48 -9.79 -17.77
N LYS A 80 3.68 -10.02 -18.31
CA LYS A 80 4.82 -10.45 -17.50
C LYS A 80 5.71 -9.25 -17.25
N VAL A 81 5.38 -8.48 -16.22
CA VAL A 81 6.10 -7.27 -15.84
C VAL A 81 6.53 -7.40 -14.38
N VAL A 82 7.78 -7.08 -14.11
CA VAL A 82 8.30 -7.02 -12.73
C VAL A 82 8.25 -5.58 -12.27
N LEU A 83 7.58 -5.35 -11.15
CA LEU A 83 7.43 -4.01 -10.59
C LEU A 83 8.57 -3.74 -9.62
N ILE A 84 9.36 -2.70 -9.89
CA ILE A 84 10.38 -2.19 -8.97
C ILE A 84 10.29 -0.66 -8.95
N PHE A 85 10.71 -0.07 -7.84
CA PHE A 85 10.74 1.38 -7.71
C PHE A 85 12.05 1.93 -8.24
N LYS A 86 11.95 2.97 -9.08
CA LYS A 86 13.11 3.71 -9.59
C LYS A 86 13.53 4.80 -8.62
N ASP A 87 12.56 5.54 -8.10
CA ASP A 87 12.80 6.63 -7.16
C ASP A 87 11.58 6.83 -6.27
N PHE A 88 11.75 7.61 -5.21
CA PHE A 88 10.69 7.93 -4.28
C PHE A 88 10.85 9.37 -3.82
N HIS A 89 9.74 10.12 -3.85
CA HIS A 89 9.70 11.49 -3.38
C HIS A 89 8.44 11.71 -2.55
N ALA A 90 8.56 12.38 -1.41
CA ALA A 90 7.43 12.64 -0.54
C ALA A 90 7.55 13.99 0.15
N ASN A 91 6.42 14.67 0.33
CA ASN A 91 6.32 15.89 1.10
C ASN A 91 5.41 15.63 2.31
N PHE A 92 5.90 15.97 3.50
CA PHE A 92 5.17 15.76 4.74
C PHE A 92 4.69 17.11 5.27
N PHE A 93 3.37 17.29 5.28
CA PHE A 93 2.76 18.57 5.66
C PHE A 93 2.28 18.60 7.10
N LYS A 94 2.11 17.43 7.73
CA LYS A 94 1.56 17.33 9.09
C LYS A 94 1.99 16.01 9.73
N ARG A 95 2.16 16.03 11.07
CA ARG A 95 2.41 14.81 11.82
C ARG A 95 1.17 13.92 11.80
N ALA A 96 1.37 12.63 11.60
CA ALA A 96 0.29 11.65 11.63
C ALA A 96 0.18 11.09 13.06
N GLU A 97 -0.85 11.52 13.78
CA GLU A 97 -1.09 11.13 15.17
C GLU A 97 -2.28 10.17 15.31
N GLU A 98 -2.76 9.63 14.19
CA GLU A 98 -3.86 8.67 14.11
C GLU A 98 -3.56 7.65 13.03
N ASP A 99 -4.46 6.70 12.82
CA ASP A 99 -4.38 5.77 11.71
C ASP A 99 -4.31 6.54 10.39
N VAL A 100 -3.53 6.04 9.44
CA VAL A 100 -3.32 6.75 8.17
C VAL A 100 -4.01 5.99 7.04
N ILE A 101 -4.71 6.74 6.21
CA ILE A 101 -5.35 6.25 5.00
C ILE A 101 -4.46 6.61 3.81
N PHE A 102 -4.11 5.61 3.01
CA PHE A 102 -3.32 5.79 1.80
C PHE A 102 -4.23 5.60 0.61
N ILE A 103 -4.21 6.54 -0.33
CA ILE A 103 -5.05 6.52 -1.51
C ILE A 103 -4.19 6.69 -2.76
N CYS A 104 -4.33 5.77 -3.71
CA CYS A 104 -3.75 5.90 -5.05
C CYS A 104 -4.89 5.88 -6.05
N ARG A 105 -5.02 6.94 -6.85
CA ARG A 105 -6.09 7.11 -7.84
C ARG A 105 -5.57 7.08 -9.28
N ASP A 106 -4.39 6.54 -9.49
CA ASP A 106 -3.71 6.59 -10.78
C ASP A 106 -3.97 5.33 -11.63
N GLY A 107 -5.11 4.68 -11.43
CA GLY A 107 -5.45 3.45 -12.13
C GLY A 107 -5.37 3.57 -13.66
N ALA A 108 -5.91 4.65 -14.22
CA ALA A 108 -5.88 4.88 -15.66
C ALA A 108 -4.45 5.05 -16.20
N ALA A 109 -3.63 5.83 -15.49
CA ALA A 109 -2.24 6.05 -15.88
C ALA A 109 -1.42 4.76 -15.78
N ILE A 110 -1.64 3.97 -14.73
CA ILE A 110 -0.98 2.69 -14.54
C ILE A 110 -1.38 1.71 -15.64
N ASP A 111 -2.67 1.63 -15.93
CA ASP A 111 -3.18 0.75 -16.98
C ASP A 111 -2.54 1.07 -18.34
N GLN A 112 -2.43 2.36 -18.66
CA GLN A 112 -1.79 2.81 -19.88
C GLN A 112 -0.31 2.42 -19.92
N ALA A 113 0.38 2.54 -18.80
CA ALA A 113 1.81 2.18 -18.71
C ALA A 113 2.04 0.67 -18.84
N VAL A 114 1.09 -0.15 -18.38
CA VAL A 114 1.21 -1.62 -18.42
C VAL A 114 0.89 -2.18 -19.79
N GLN A 115 0.14 -1.47 -20.61
CA GLN A 115 -0.19 -1.94 -21.97
C GLN A 115 1.06 -2.20 -22.85
#